data_edf2ef58d17557f4260c18e64db92251
#
_entry.id   edf2ef58d17557f4260c18e64db92251
#
_cell.length_a   1.000
_cell.length_b   1.000
_cell.length_c   1.000
_cell.angle_alpha   90.00
_cell.angle_beta   90.00
_cell.angle_gamma   90.00
#
_symmetry.space_group_name_H-M   'P 1'
#
loop_
_entity.id
_entity.type
_entity.pdbx_description
1 polymer ?
#
loop_
_entity_poly.entity_id
_entity_poly.type
_entity_poly.pdbx_seq_one_letter_code
_entity_poly.pdbx_strand_id
1 'polypeptide(L)'
;MVEVKKLTKNYGNIKAVDNISFTVGEGEILGFLGPNGAGKSTTMNIITGYISSTSGTVTIDGKEILENPKEAKAKIGYLPEIPPLYTDMTVKKYLEFMFDLKKVKLPKKEHIEEVMRLVRITEQADRIIKNLSKGYRQRVGFAQALLGNPPVLILDEPTVGLDPMQIIEIRKLIKSLGKKHTIILSSHVLSEISATCDRILVISNGKIVADAKTDELSSSTAGEEKLALVVEGAASDIISAIKNIPAV
;
A
#
# COMPACT_ATOMS: atom_id res chain seq x y z
N MET A 1 14.37 7.68 0.99
CA MET A 1 13.45 8.70 1.55
C MET A 1 12.50 9.20 0.47
N VAL A 2 11.20 9.36 0.79
CA VAL A 2 10.19 9.96 -0.11
C VAL A 2 9.70 11.25 0.50
N GLU A 3 9.64 12.33 -0.29
CA GLU A 3 9.15 13.62 0.16
C GLU A 3 8.08 14.15 -0.80
N VAL A 4 6.92 14.52 -0.25
CA VAL A 4 5.78 15.09 -0.97
C VAL A 4 5.53 16.47 -0.39
N LYS A 5 5.56 17.53 -1.25
CA LYS A 5 5.39 18.94 -0.83
C LYS A 5 4.24 19.58 -1.58
N LYS A 6 3.25 20.05 -0.83
CA LYS A 6 2.11 20.86 -1.31
C LYS A 6 1.43 20.26 -2.56
N LEU A 7 1.35 18.92 -2.58
CA LEU A 7 0.85 18.18 -3.73
C LEU A 7 -0.63 18.44 -3.95
N THR A 8 -0.97 18.87 -5.16
CA THR A 8 -2.37 19.11 -5.59
C THR A 8 -2.61 18.46 -6.92
N LYS A 9 -3.78 17.83 -7.08
CA LYS A 9 -4.26 17.27 -8.34
C LYS A 9 -5.70 17.64 -8.59
N ASN A 10 -5.94 18.33 -9.70
CA ASN A 10 -7.27 18.65 -10.19
C ASN A 10 -7.59 17.82 -11.43
N TYR A 11 -8.81 17.34 -11.52
CA TYR A 11 -9.43 16.79 -12.71
C TYR A 11 -10.62 17.66 -13.07
N GLY A 12 -10.41 18.63 -13.96
CA GLY A 12 -11.39 19.68 -14.22
C GLY A 12 -11.70 20.44 -12.92
N ASN A 13 -12.95 20.43 -12.51
CA ASN A 13 -13.42 21.12 -11.28
C ASN A 13 -13.29 20.25 -10.02
N ILE A 14 -12.86 18.99 -10.14
CA ILE A 14 -12.72 18.08 -8.99
C ILE A 14 -11.28 18.14 -8.50
N LYS A 15 -11.11 18.53 -7.24
CA LYS A 15 -9.81 18.51 -6.57
C LYS A 15 -9.62 17.16 -5.89
N ALA A 16 -8.96 16.23 -6.57
CA ALA A 16 -8.74 14.86 -6.09
C ALA A 16 -7.67 14.78 -4.99
N VAL A 17 -6.69 15.69 -5.01
CA VAL A 17 -5.67 15.86 -3.98
C VAL A 17 -5.51 17.36 -3.74
N ASP A 18 -5.56 17.80 -2.47
CA ASP A 18 -5.58 19.20 -2.08
C ASP A 18 -4.46 19.53 -1.09
N ASN A 19 -3.35 20.04 -1.63
CA ASN A 19 -2.23 20.61 -0.87
C ASN A 19 -1.68 19.69 0.24
N ILE A 20 -1.49 18.39 -0.07
CA ILE A 20 -0.94 17.45 0.91
C ILE A 20 0.60 17.54 0.94
N SER A 21 1.15 17.39 2.16
CA SER A 21 2.60 17.31 2.37
C SER A 21 2.91 16.24 3.41
N PHE A 22 3.88 15.39 3.13
CA PHE A 22 4.37 14.37 4.05
C PHE A 22 5.74 13.87 3.61
N THR A 23 6.43 13.22 4.52
CA THR A 23 7.70 12.54 4.25
C THR A 23 7.62 11.09 4.69
N VAL A 24 8.38 10.21 4.04
CA VAL A 24 8.53 8.81 4.46
C VAL A 24 10.02 8.56 4.65
N GLY A 25 10.37 8.13 5.86
CA GLY A 25 11.75 7.82 6.25
C GLY A 25 12.28 6.58 5.54
N GLU A 26 13.58 6.39 5.58
CA GLU A 26 14.21 5.18 5.06
C GLU A 26 13.85 3.99 5.96
N GLY A 27 13.40 2.87 5.35
CA GLY A 27 12.96 1.68 6.08
C GLY A 27 11.60 1.81 6.78
N GLU A 28 10.90 2.94 6.65
CA GLU A 28 9.56 3.15 7.20
C GLU A 28 8.50 2.46 6.33
N ILE A 29 7.52 1.82 6.97
CA ILE A 29 6.29 1.34 6.33
C ILE A 29 5.17 2.33 6.66
N LEU A 30 4.85 3.20 5.70
CA LEU A 30 3.77 4.18 5.82
C LEU A 30 2.45 3.62 5.26
N GLY A 31 1.41 3.61 6.09
CA GLY A 31 0.05 3.30 5.70
C GLY A 31 -0.71 4.54 5.23
N PHE A 32 -1.32 4.48 4.05
CA PHE A 32 -2.13 5.56 3.48
C PHE A 32 -3.61 5.13 3.51
N LEU A 33 -4.32 5.51 4.57
CA LEU A 33 -5.68 5.07 4.88
C LEU A 33 -6.72 6.08 4.40
N GLY A 34 -7.82 5.61 3.86
CA GLY A 34 -8.96 6.46 3.54
C GLY A 34 -10.04 5.74 2.72
N PRO A 35 -11.26 6.25 2.65
CA PRO A 35 -12.34 5.66 1.86
C PRO A 35 -12.03 5.70 0.36
N ASN A 36 -12.83 4.99 -0.43
CA ASN A 36 -12.74 5.06 -1.88
C ASN A 36 -13.05 6.49 -2.34
N GLY A 37 -12.28 6.98 -3.33
CA GLY A 37 -12.38 8.36 -3.83
C GLY A 37 -11.67 9.41 -2.95
N ALA A 38 -11.07 9.05 -1.82
CA ALA A 38 -10.37 10.01 -0.95
C ALA A 38 -9.10 10.63 -1.54
N GLY A 39 -8.57 10.10 -2.65
CA GLY A 39 -7.35 10.58 -3.30
C GLY A 39 -6.14 9.64 -3.18
N LYS A 40 -6.29 8.45 -2.57
CA LYS A 40 -5.19 7.48 -2.36
C LYS A 40 -4.48 7.10 -3.66
N SER A 41 -5.17 6.43 -4.58
CA SER A 41 -4.58 5.96 -5.85
C SER A 41 -4.12 7.12 -6.74
N THR A 42 -4.79 8.29 -6.68
CA THR A 42 -4.29 9.51 -7.35
C THR A 42 -2.92 9.92 -6.79
N THR A 43 -2.77 9.91 -5.48
CA THR A 43 -1.48 10.23 -4.82
C THR A 43 -0.41 9.20 -5.20
N MET A 44 -0.72 7.89 -5.15
CA MET A 44 0.21 6.83 -5.56
C MET A 44 0.63 6.97 -7.02
N ASN A 45 -0.30 7.28 -7.92
CA ASN A 45 -0.02 7.49 -9.34
C ASN A 45 0.88 8.70 -9.60
N ILE A 46 0.78 9.76 -8.78
CA ILE A 46 1.68 10.92 -8.89
C ILE A 46 3.06 10.56 -8.35
N ILE A 47 3.15 9.90 -7.19
CA ILE A 47 4.44 9.49 -6.59
C ILE A 47 5.21 8.55 -7.52
N THR A 48 4.51 7.68 -8.24
CA THR A 48 5.13 6.78 -9.24
C THR A 48 5.43 7.46 -10.59
N GLY A 49 5.00 8.72 -10.75
CA GLY A 49 5.13 9.47 -11.99
C GLY A 49 4.30 8.90 -13.13
N TYR A 50 3.23 8.15 -12.82
CA TYR A 50 2.26 7.67 -13.82
C TYR A 50 1.39 8.82 -14.35
N ILE A 51 1.01 9.75 -13.46
CA ILE A 51 0.35 11.01 -13.82
C ILE A 51 1.12 12.19 -13.22
N SER A 52 1.03 13.36 -13.85
CA SER A 52 1.59 14.61 -13.32
C SER A 52 0.69 15.21 -12.23
N SER A 53 1.27 15.90 -11.25
CA SER A 53 0.54 16.79 -10.34
C SER A 53 0.03 18.04 -11.08
N THR A 54 -0.95 18.73 -10.51
CA THR A 54 -1.32 20.10 -10.94
C THR A 54 -0.35 21.13 -10.34
N SER A 55 0.06 20.90 -9.09
CA SER A 55 1.10 21.67 -8.41
C SER A 55 1.73 20.86 -7.28
N GLY A 56 2.82 21.37 -6.72
CA GLY A 56 3.60 20.66 -5.72
C GLY A 56 4.62 19.71 -6.33
N THR A 57 5.48 19.13 -5.48
CA THR A 57 6.60 18.29 -5.91
C THR A 57 6.62 16.95 -5.19
N VAL A 58 7.17 15.93 -5.85
CA VAL A 58 7.47 14.62 -5.28
C VAL A 58 8.93 14.33 -5.51
N THR A 59 9.66 14.02 -4.45
CA THR A 59 11.08 13.69 -4.50
C THR A 59 11.30 12.29 -3.98
N ILE A 60 12.00 11.48 -4.75
CA ILE A 60 12.37 10.10 -4.41
C ILE A 60 13.89 10.05 -4.28
N ASP A 61 14.37 9.84 -3.06
CA ASP A 61 15.81 9.74 -2.77
C ASP A 61 16.60 10.91 -3.37
N GLY A 62 16.10 12.14 -3.16
CA GLY A 62 16.69 13.39 -3.64
C GLY A 62 16.42 13.72 -5.12
N LYS A 63 15.66 12.89 -5.86
CA LYS A 63 15.33 13.11 -7.27
C LYS A 63 13.86 13.48 -7.44
N GLU A 64 13.61 14.67 -7.97
CA GLU A 64 12.23 15.10 -8.27
C GLU A 64 11.68 14.30 -9.46
N ILE A 65 10.43 13.82 -9.32
CA ILE A 65 9.85 12.82 -10.25
C ILE A 65 9.57 13.36 -11.66
N LEU A 66 9.28 14.64 -11.80
CA LEU A 66 9.01 15.27 -13.10
C LEU A 66 10.28 15.80 -13.77
N GLU A 67 11.25 16.29 -12.98
CA GLU A 67 12.52 16.79 -13.50
C GLU A 67 13.49 15.66 -13.83
N ASN A 68 13.52 14.60 -13.01
CA ASN A 68 14.43 13.46 -13.13
C ASN A 68 13.68 12.12 -13.24
N PRO A 69 12.73 11.95 -14.19
CA PRO A 69 11.79 10.83 -14.19
C PRO A 69 12.46 9.46 -14.31
N LYS A 70 13.54 9.33 -15.09
CA LYS A 70 14.24 8.06 -15.26
C LYS A 70 14.93 7.62 -13.97
N GLU A 71 15.62 8.55 -13.30
CA GLU A 71 16.38 8.26 -12.08
C GLU A 71 15.43 7.98 -10.91
N ALA A 72 14.39 8.82 -10.75
CA ALA A 72 13.39 8.64 -9.70
C ALA A 72 12.60 7.34 -9.86
N LYS A 73 12.10 7.04 -11.08
CA LYS A 73 11.34 5.80 -11.37
C LYS A 73 12.20 4.54 -11.21
N ALA A 74 13.50 4.60 -11.48
CA ALA A 74 14.41 3.47 -11.26
C ALA A 74 14.53 3.10 -9.76
N LYS A 75 14.22 4.02 -8.86
CA LYS A 75 14.22 3.80 -7.40
C LYS A 75 12.89 3.24 -6.87
N ILE A 76 11.88 3.08 -7.71
CA ILE A 76 10.53 2.71 -7.30
C ILE A 76 10.17 1.32 -7.83
N GLY A 77 9.68 0.46 -6.94
CA GLY A 77 8.88 -0.71 -7.28
C GLY A 77 7.40 -0.38 -7.05
N TYR A 78 6.57 -0.57 -8.06
CA TYR A 78 5.15 -0.25 -7.97
C TYR A 78 4.27 -1.48 -8.21
N LEU A 79 3.35 -1.71 -7.29
CA LEU A 79 2.26 -2.66 -7.40
C LEU A 79 0.94 -1.90 -7.39
N PRO A 80 0.29 -1.69 -8.54
CA PRO A 80 -1.05 -1.14 -8.57
C PRO A 80 -2.09 -2.14 -8.06
N GLU A 81 -3.28 -1.68 -7.69
CA GLU A 81 -4.40 -2.51 -7.23
C GLU A 81 -4.68 -3.69 -8.19
N ILE A 82 -4.67 -3.43 -9.50
CA ILE A 82 -4.76 -4.47 -10.54
C ILE A 82 -3.43 -4.49 -11.30
N PRO A 83 -2.57 -5.49 -11.05
CA PRO A 83 -1.29 -5.59 -11.76
C PRO A 83 -1.49 -5.79 -13.26
N PRO A 84 -0.86 -4.97 -14.13
CA PRO A 84 -0.96 -5.08 -15.58
C PRO A 84 -0.09 -6.21 -16.12
N LEU A 85 -0.52 -7.45 -15.93
CA LEU A 85 0.25 -8.64 -16.30
C LEU A 85 -0.02 -9.05 -17.75
N TYR A 86 1.02 -9.51 -18.46
CA TYR A 86 0.87 -10.18 -19.75
C TYR A 86 0.38 -11.61 -19.54
N THR A 87 -0.94 -11.79 -19.57
CA THR A 87 -1.63 -12.99 -19.11
C THR A 87 -1.35 -14.24 -19.92
N ASP A 88 -0.88 -14.11 -21.17
CA ASP A 88 -0.52 -15.22 -22.06
C ASP A 88 0.92 -15.71 -21.91
N MET A 89 1.72 -15.02 -21.10
CA MET A 89 3.08 -15.43 -20.76
C MET A 89 3.09 -16.37 -19.55
N THR A 90 4.14 -17.22 -19.45
CA THR A 90 4.44 -17.89 -18.19
C THR A 90 5.01 -16.90 -17.19
N VAL A 91 4.89 -17.19 -15.88
CA VAL A 91 5.41 -16.35 -14.81
C VAL A 91 6.89 -16.03 -15.02
N LYS A 92 7.71 -17.05 -15.29
CA LYS A 92 9.16 -16.90 -15.51
C LYS A 92 9.45 -15.99 -16.70
N LYS A 93 8.85 -16.27 -17.86
CA LYS A 93 9.06 -15.45 -19.08
C LYS A 93 8.62 -14.01 -18.89
N TYR A 94 7.51 -13.79 -18.15
CA TYR A 94 7.06 -12.45 -17.83
C TYR A 94 8.07 -11.69 -16.95
N LEU A 95 8.60 -12.33 -15.90
CA LEU A 95 9.61 -11.71 -15.04
C LEU A 95 10.93 -11.45 -15.78
N GLU A 96 11.35 -12.36 -16.67
CA GLU A 96 12.51 -12.18 -17.55
C GLU A 96 12.33 -10.97 -18.47
N PHE A 97 11.15 -10.85 -19.08
CA PHE A 97 10.79 -9.70 -19.94
C PHE A 97 10.80 -8.39 -19.14
N MET A 98 10.19 -8.37 -17.96
CA MET A 98 10.15 -7.17 -17.11
C MET A 98 11.55 -6.80 -16.59
N PHE A 99 12.41 -7.77 -16.30
CA PHE A 99 13.79 -7.55 -15.91
C PHE A 99 14.56 -6.81 -17.00
N ASP A 100 14.44 -7.26 -18.26
CA ASP A 100 15.09 -6.63 -19.41
C ASP A 100 14.52 -5.23 -19.68
N LEU A 101 13.19 -5.08 -19.62
CA LEU A 101 12.52 -3.79 -19.81
C LEU A 101 12.98 -2.74 -18.78
N LYS A 102 13.13 -3.14 -17.51
CA LYS A 102 13.65 -2.29 -16.44
C LYS A 102 15.16 -2.06 -16.54
N LYS A 103 15.88 -2.73 -17.46
CA LYS A 103 17.33 -2.67 -17.63
C LYS A 103 18.07 -2.93 -16.30
N VAL A 104 17.61 -3.93 -15.55
CA VAL A 104 18.22 -4.30 -14.27
C VAL A 104 19.63 -4.80 -14.48
N LYS A 105 20.59 -4.34 -13.64
CA LYS A 105 22.03 -4.65 -13.77
C LYS A 105 22.50 -5.74 -12.78
N LEU A 106 21.58 -6.58 -12.31
CA LEU A 106 21.88 -7.71 -11.44
C LEU A 106 22.01 -9.01 -12.27
N PRO A 107 22.61 -10.09 -11.72
CA PRO A 107 22.58 -11.40 -12.35
C PRO A 107 21.14 -11.86 -12.55
N LYS A 108 20.71 -11.98 -13.82
CA LYS A 108 19.28 -12.11 -14.20
C LYS A 108 18.61 -13.36 -13.60
N LYS A 109 19.25 -14.52 -13.81
CA LYS A 109 18.69 -15.81 -13.38
C LYS A 109 18.55 -15.87 -11.87
N GLU A 110 19.62 -15.59 -11.16
CA GLU A 110 19.71 -15.62 -9.70
C GLU A 110 18.74 -14.65 -9.06
N HIS A 111 18.65 -13.42 -9.61
CA HIS A 111 17.75 -12.40 -9.08
C HIS A 111 16.27 -12.76 -9.28
N ILE A 112 15.90 -13.28 -10.45
CA ILE A 112 14.53 -13.71 -10.71
C ILE A 112 14.14 -14.89 -9.80
N GLU A 113 15.02 -15.87 -9.61
CA GLU A 113 14.81 -16.99 -8.71
C GLU A 113 14.69 -16.54 -7.25
N GLU A 114 15.52 -15.58 -6.81
CA GLU A 114 15.41 -14.98 -5.49
C GLU A 114 14.06 -14.29 -5.28
N VAL A 115 13.65 -13.44 -6.23
CA VAL A 115 12.37 -12.72 -6.16
C VAL A 115 11.21 -13.70 -6.17
N MET A 116 11.18 -14.72 -7.04
CA MET A 116 10.12 -15.72 -7.06
C MET A 116 10.01 -16.47 -5.72
N ARG A 117 11.15 -16.79 -5.11
CA ARG A 117 11.22 -17.45 -3.80
C ARG A 117 10.67 -16.55 -2.70
N LEU A 118 11.04 -15.27 -2.70
CA LEU A 118 10.63 -14.27 -1.72
C LEU A 118 9.10 -14.11 -1.70
N VAL A 119 8.46 -14.06 -2.88
CA VAL A 119 7.00 -13.93 -2.99
C VAL A 119 6.28 -15.30 -3.08
N ARG A 120 7.00 -16.43 -2.94
CA ARG A 120 6.46 -17.80 -2.89
C ARG A 120 5.67 -18.19 -4.16
N ILE A 121 6.28 -17.99 -5.33
CA ILE A 121 5.70 -18.39 -6.63
C ILE A 121 6.62 -19.29 -7.45
N THR A 122 7.66 -19.84 -6.87
CA THR A 122 8.65 -20.67 -7.58
C THR A 122 8.01 -21.85 -8.30
N GLU A 123 7.05 -22.54 -7.63
CA GLU A 123 6.32 -23.68 -8.20
C GLU A 123 5.38 -23.29 -9.36
N GLN A 124 5.10 -22.00 -9.53
CA GLN A 124 4.25 -21.48 -10.59
C GLN A 124 5.05 -20.93 -11.78
N ALA A 125 6.39 -21.07 -11.78
CA ALA A 125 7.29 -20.44 -12.76
C ALA A 125 6.90 -20.70 -14.22
N ASP A 126 6.52 -21.93 -14.54
CA ASP A 126 6.18 -22.36 -15.90
C ASP A 126 4.67 -22.29 -16.20
N ARG A 127 3.83 -21.89 -15.23
CA ARG A 127 2.40 -21.70 -15.47
C ARG A 127 2.09 -20.41 -16.19
N ILE A 128 1.14 -20.47 -17.10
CA ILE A 128 0.61 -19.29 -17.81
C ILE A 128 -0.18 -18.44 -16.80
N ILE A 129 0.09 -17.13 -16.79
CA ILE A 129 -0.45 -16.19 -15.80
C ILE A 129 -1.98 -16.17 -15.77
N LYS A 130 -2.65 -16.28 -16.93
CA LYS A 130 -4.13 -16.34 -16.97
C LYS A 130 -4.74 -17.49 -16.18
N ASN A 131 -3.99 -18.58 -15.99
CA ASN A 131 -4.44 -19.78 -15.28
C ASN A 131 -4.14 -19.72 -13.76
N LEU A 132 -3.59 -18.60 -13.27
CA LEU A 132 -3.33 -18.39 -11.86
C LEU A 132 -4.56 -17.83 -11.14
N SER A 133 -4.71 -18.17 -9.85
CA SER A 133 -5.67 -17.51 -8.97
C SER A 133 -5.33 -16.01 -8.82
N LYS A 134 -6.28 -15.23 -8.31
CA LYS A 134 -6.07 -13.80 -8.03
C LYS A 134 -4.86 -13.59 -7.10
N GLY A 135 -4.74 -14.38 -6.03
CA GLY A 135 -3.63 -14.29 -5.08
C GLY A 135 -2.27 -14.58 -5.72
N TYR A 136 -2.18 -15.57 -6.61
CA TYR A 136 -0.93 -15.81 -7.34
C TYR A 136 -0.63 -14.70 -8.33
N ARG A 137 -1.61 -14.15 -9.03
CA ARG A 137 -1.40 -12.96 -9.90
C ARG A 137 -0.91 -11.76 -9.10
N GLN A 138 -1.45 -11.53 -7.90
CA GLN A 138 -0.97 -10.49 -7.00
C GLN A 138 0.50 -10.70 -6.62
N ARG A 139 0.90 -11.95 -6.31
CA ARG A 139 2.31 -12.30 -6.03
C ARG A 139 3.23 -12.10 -7.24
N VAL A 140 2.75 -12.35 -8.46
CA VAL A 140 3.50 -12.02 -9.70
C VAL A 140 3.70 -10.50 -9.81
N GLY A 141 2.67 -9.71 -9.48
CA GLY A 141 2.78 -8.25 -9.38
C GLY A 141 3.81 -7.78 -8.33
N PHE A 142 3.82 -8.40 -7.14
CA PHE A 142 4.88 -8.16 -6.15
C PHE A 142 6.27 -8.51 -6.70
N ALA A 143 6.42 -9.67 -7.36
CA ALA A 143 7.67 -10.05 -7.98
C ALA A 143 8.16 -8.99 -8.97
N GLN A 144 7.28 -8.51 -9.85
CA GLN A 144 7.57 -7.43 -10.80
C GLN A 144 8.02 -6.14 -10.09
N ALA A 145 7.34 -5.76 -8.99
CA ALA A 145 7.70 -4.57 -8.23
C ALA A 145 9.11 -4.69 -7.63
N LEU A 146 9.51 -5.88 -7.19
CA LEU A 146 10.79 -6.17 -6.55
C LEU A 146 11.98 -6.30 -7.53
N LEU A 147 11.73 -6.44 -8.84
CA LEU A 147 12.81 -6.54 -9.81
C LEU A 147 13.71 -5.30 -9.77
N GLY A 148 15.01 -5.54 -9.61
CA GLY A 148 16.04 -4.51 -9.49
C GLY A 148 16.27 -4.04 -8.05
N ASN A 149 15.62 -4.65 -7.07
CA ASN A 149 15.76 -4.34 -5.65
C ASN A 149 15.59 -2.83 -5.33
N PRO A 150 14.47 -2.21 -5.73
CA PRO A 150 14.27 -0.77 -5.59
C PRO A 150 14.21 -0.38 -4.11
N PRO A 151 14.80 0.77 -3.70
CA PRO A 151 14.77 1.20 -2.30
C PRO A 151 13.38 1.59 -1.80
N VAL A 152 12.46 1.95 -2.71
CA VAL A 152 11.09 2.36 -2.38
C VAL A 152 10.08 1.43 -3.05
N LEU A 153 9.12 0.92 -2.29
CA LEU A 153 7.99 0.14 -2.78
C LEU A 153 6.69 0.92 -2.55
N ILE A 154 5.89 1.02 -3.59
CA ILE A 154 4.55 1.61 -3.53
C ILE A 154 3.55 0.52 -3.85
N LEU A 155 2.64 0.25 -2.90
CA LEU A 155 1.69 -0.86 -2.94
C LEU A 155 0.28 -0.28 -2.83
N ASP A 156 -0.46 -0.26 -3.94
CA ASP A 156 -1.82 0.28 -3.96
C ASP A 156 -2.83 -0.86 -3.75
N GLU A 157 -3.53 -0.84 -2.60
CA GLU A 157 -4.54 -1.83 -2.19
C GLU A 157 -4.08 -3.30 -2.39
N PRO A 158 -2.92 -3.73 -1.89
CA PRO A 158 -2.29 -5.02 -2.24
C PRO A 158 -3.05 -6.25 -1.76
N THR A 159 -4.04 -6.10 -0.90
CA THR A 159 -4.82 -7.17 -0.28
C THR A 159 -6.25 -7.27 -0.81
N VAL A 160 -6.67 -6.35 -1.66
CA VAL A 160 -8.06 -6.27 -2.17
C VAL A 160 -8.45 -7.56 -2.91
N GLY A 161 -9.57 -8.16 -2.42
CA GLY A 161 -10.18 -9.35 -3.01
C GLY A 161 -9.35 -10.62 -2.88
N LEU A 162 -8.47 -10.67 -1.89
CA LEU A 162 -7.80 -11.87 -1.42
C LEU A 162 -8.62 -12.51 -0.27
N ASP A 163 -8.47 -13.82 -0.09
CA ASP A 163 -9.04 -14.50 1.06
C ASP A 163 -8.26 -14.18 2.36
N PRO A 164 -8.85 -14.42 3.56
CA PRO A 164 -8.21 -14.08 4.82
C PRO A 164 -6.82 -14.69 5.04
N MET A 165 -6.59 -15.91 4.57
CA MET A 165 -5.29 -16.57 4.70
C MET A 165 -4.24 -15.89 3.80
N GLN A 166 -4.60 -15.56 2.58
CA GLN A 166 -3.73 -14.82 1.65
C GLN A 166 -3.40 -13.41 2.17
N ILE A 167 -4.36 -12.71 2.79
CA ILE A 167 -4.13 -11.41 3.43
C ILE A 167 -3.05 -11.52 4.50
N ILE A 168 -3.13 -12.52 5.38
CA ILE A 168 -2.11 -12.75 6.43
C ILE A 168 -0.73 -12.99 5.81
N GLU A 169 -0.64 -13.78 4.75
CA GLU A 169 0.62 -14.05 4.07
C GLU A 169 1.21 -12.82 3.39
N ILE A 170 0.38 -12.00 2.72
CA ILE A 170 0.83 -10.74 2.10
C ILE A 170 1.31 -9.74 3.16
N ARG A 171 0.62 -9.62 4.31
CA ARG A 171 1.09 -8.78 5.43
C ARG A 171 2.46 -9.22 5.95
N LYS A 172 2.67 -10.54 6.12
CA LYS A 172 3.98 -11.09 6.52
C LYS A 172 5.05 -10.77 5.49
N LEU A 173 4.73 -10.86 4.19
CA LEU A 173 5.63 -10.48 3.12
C LEU A 173 5.98 -8.99 3.21
N ILE A 174 5.00 -8.09 3.31
CA ILE A 174 5.23 -6.64 3.40
C ILE A 174 6.11 -6.30 4.60
N LYS A 175 5.84 -6.86 5.79
CA LYS A 175 6.69 -6.68 6.98
C LYS A 175 8.13 -7.16 6.76
N SER A 176 8.32 -8.27 6.06
CA SER A 176 9.66 -8.76 5.75
C SER A 176 10.40 -7.85 4.78
N LEU A 177 9.69 -7.26 3.82
CA LEU A 177 10.23 -6.31 2.84
C LEU A 177 10.59 -4.97 3.51
N GLY A 178 9.83 -4.50 4.49
CA GLY A 178 10.09 -3.26 5.24
C GLY A 178 11.46 -3.22 5.93
N LYS A 179 12.08 -4.38 6.17
CA LYS A 179 13.45 -4.44 6.71
C LYS A 179 14.53 -3.95 5.73
N LYS A 180 14.22 -3.90 4.44
CA LYS A 180 15.16 -3.56 3.36
C LYS A 180 14.66 -2.44 2.44
N HIS A 181 13.38 -2.13 2.50
CA HIS A 181 12.72 -1.17 1.62
C HIS A 181 11.89 -0.17 2.42
N THR A 182 11.84 1.06 1.96
CA THR A 182 10.82 2.03 2.38
C THR A 182 9.52 1.69 1.66
N ILE A 183 8.40 1.57 2.38
CA ILE A 183 7.14 1.11 1.79
C ILE A 183 6.05 2.16 2.01
N ILE A 184 5.32 2.48 0.95
CA ILE A 184 4.04 3.22 1.04
C ILE A 184 2.94 2.24 0.64
N LEU A 185 2.01 2.00 1.56
CA LEU A 185 0.93 1.03 1.43
C LEU A 185 -0.41 1.74 1.50
N SER A 186 -1.25 1.67 0.48
CA SER A 186 -2.63 2.17 0.56
C SER A 186 -3.60 1.07 0.98
N SER A 187 -4.59 1.41 1.79
CA SER A 187 -5.75 0.58 2.07
C SER A 187 -6.94 1.43 2.55
N HIS A 188 -8.15 0.88 2.45
CA HIS A 188 -9.35 1.44 3.07
C HIS A 188 -9.73 0.70 4.37
N VAL A 189 -8.93 -0.29 4.79
CA VAL A 189 -9.18 -1.15 5.96
C VAL A 189 -8.17 -0.83 7.06
N LEU A 190 -8.64 -0.19 8.15
CA LEU A 190 -7.78 0.23 9.27
C LEU A 190 -7.01 -0.95 9.89
N SER A 191 -7.69 -2.09 10.12
CA SER A 191 -7.06 -3.27 10.74
C SER A 191 -5.91 -3.87 9.91
N GLU A 192 -5.91 -3.67 8.59
CA GLU A 192 -4.81 -4.10 7.73
C GLU A 192 -3.60 -3.19 7.87
N ILE A 193 -3.85 -1.89 7.86
CA ILE A 193 -2.83 -0.85 8.00
C ILE A 193 -2.18 -0.94 9.40
N SER A 194 -2.98 -0.95 10.47
CA SER A 194 -2.47 -1.00 11.84
C SER A 194 -1.64 -2.27 12.13
N ALA A 195 -2.00 -3.39 11.51
CA ALA A 195 -1.25 -4.64 11.67
C ALA A 195 0.07 -4.67 10.90
N THR A 196 0.35 -3.73 9.98
CA THR A 196 1.44 -3.83 9.02
C THR A 196 2.38 -2.62 9.04
N CYS A 197 1.86 -1.42 9.26
CA CYS A 197 2.58 -0.15 9.11
C CYS A 197 3.10 0.40 10.43
N ASP A 198 4.15 1.21 10.35
CA ASP A 198 4.74 1.90 11.50
C ASP A 198 4.00 3.21 11.81
N ARG A 199 3.51 3.85 10.74
CA ARG A 199 2.80 5.14 10.78
C ARG A 199 1.66 5.15 9.77
N ILE A 200 0.60 5.91 10.09
CA ILE A 200 -0.62 5.99 9.28
C ILE A 200 -0.91 7.44 8.94
N LEU A 201 -1.08 7.71 7.65
CA LEU A 201 -1.67 8.93 7.12
C LEU A 201 -3.13 8.65 6.76
N VAL A 202 -4.05 9.40 7.33
CA VAL A 202 -5.47 9.33 6.97
C VAL A 202 -5.78 10.43 5.97
N ILE A 203 -6.29 10.04 4.79
CA ILE A 203 -6.74 10.97 3.76
C ILE A 203 -8.25 10.96 3.63
N SER A 204 -8.86 12.12 3.57
CA SER A 204 -10.29 12.31 3.30
C SER A 204 -10.49 13.53 2.41
N ASN A 205 -11.32 13.41 1.38
CA ASN A 205 -11.62 14.49 0.43
C ASN A 205 -10.35 15.19 -0.11
N GLY A 206 -9.32 14.40 -0.44
CA GLY A 206 -8.06 14.90 -0.97
C GLY A 206 -7.12 15.53 0.05
N LYS A 207 -7.45 15.57 1.34
CA LYS A 207 -6.64 16.20 2.40
C LYS A 207 -6.18 15.18 3.43
N ILE A 208 -4.97 15.35 3.96
CA ILE A 208 -4.51 14.60 5.13
C ILE A 208 -5.25 15.15 6.35
N VAL A 209 -6.00 14.28 7.04
CA VAL A 209 -6.79 14.63 8.22
C VAL A 209 -6.18 14.09 9.51
N ALA A 210 -5.28 13.11 9.43
CA ALA A 210 -4.50 12.62 10.55
C ALA A 210 -3.15 12.06 10.05
N ASP A 211 -2.15 12.16 10.91
CA ASP A 211 -0.80 11.66 10.74
C ASP A 211 -0.30 11.21 12.11
N ALA A 212 -0.25 9.91 12.35
CA ALA A 212 0.08 9.35 13.65
C ALA A 212 0.82 8.02 13.54
N LYS A 213 1.64 7.71 14.54
CA LYS A 213 2.20 6.37 14.70
C LYS A 213 1.10 5.36 15.05
N THR A 214 1.30 4.12 14.61
CA THR A 214 0.29 3.06 14.83
C THR A 214 -0.01 2.85 16.31
N ASP A 215 1.00 2.97 17.17
CA ASP A 215 0.85 2.81 18.62
C ASP A 215 0.01 3.94 19.25
N GLU A 216 0.06 5.15 18.71
CA GLU A 216 -0.70 6.31 19.19
C GLU A 216 -2.18 6.22 18.78
N LEU A 217 -2.48 5.68 17.60
CA LEU A 217 -3.86 5.49 17.14
C LEU A 217 -4.60 4.40 17.95
N SER A 218 -3.89 3.37 18.40
CA SER A 218 -4.48 2.34 19.27
C SER A 218 -4.83 2.86 20.67
N SER A 219 -4.11 3.87 21.15
CA SER A 219 -4.37 4.50 22.45
C SER A 219 -5.44 5.61 22.38
N SER A 220 -5.56 6.31 21.25
CA SER A 220 -6.57 7.38 21.08
C SER A 220 -7.99 6.85 20.76
N THR A 221 -8.12 5.63 20.26
CA THR A 221 -9.41 4.94 20.15
C THR A 221 -9.91 4.37 21.47
N ALA A 222 -9.11 4.41 22.53
CA ALA A 222 -9.53 4.05 23.89
C ALA A 222 -10.45 5.11 24.58
N GLY A 223 -10.78 6.21 23.88
CA GLY A 223 -11.63 7.28 24.42
C GLY A 223 -13.14 6.99 24.43
N GLU A 224 -13.63 6.02 23.67
CA GLU A 224 -15.01 5.52 23.74
C GLU A 224 -15.00 4.00 23.63
N GLU A 225 -14.91 3.32 24.76
CA GLU A 225 -15.17 1.87 24.81
C GLU A 225 -16.66 1.63 24.59
N LYS A 226 -17.03 1.15 23.40
CA LYS A 226 -18.39 0.64 23.16
C LYS A 226 -18.50 -0.77 23.72
N LEU A 227 -19.08 -0.91 24.90
CA LEU A 227 -19.48 -2.19 25.46
C LEU A 227 -20.83 -2.61 24.84
N ALA A 228 -20.83 -3.70 24.09
CA ALA A 228 -22.05 -4.37 23.66
C ALA A 228 -22.41 -5.42 24.73
N LEU A 229 -23.46 -5.19 25.49
CA LEU A 229 -23.98 -6.12 26.49
C LEU A 229 -25.24 -6.82 25.94
N VAL A 230 -25.25 -8.14 25.97
CA VAL A 230 -26.46 -8.93 25.74
C VAL A 230 -26.99 -9.31 27.12
N VAL A 231 -28.18 -8.79 27.48
CA VAL A 231 -28.78 -8.98 28.79
C VAL A 231 -30.16 -9.57 28.59
N GLU A 232 -30.47 -10.64 29.33
CA GLU A 232 -31.83 -11.23 29.39
C GLU A 232 -32.62 -10.66 30.57
N GLY A 233 -33.80 -10.13 30.28
CA GLY A 233 -34.69 -9.57 31.32
C GLY A 233 -35.75 -8.64 30.74
N ALA A 234 -36.65 -8.12 31.59
CA ALA A 234 -37.63 -7.14 31.18
C ALA A 234 -36.93 -5.82 30.73
N ALA A 235 -37.31 -5.26 29.60
CA ALA A 235 -36.66 -4.08 29.03
C ALA A 235 -36.65 -2.86 29.97
N SER A 236 -37.72 -2.68 30.78
CA SER A 236 -37.84 -1.63 31.80
C SER A 236 -36.76 -1.70 32.87
N ASP A 237 -36.45 -2.90 33.33
CA ASP A 237 -35.51 -3.15 34.42
C ASP A 237 -34.06 -2.99 33.94
N ILE A 238 -33.80 -3.46 32.72
CA ILE A 238 -32.50 -3.30 32.05
C ILE A 238 -32.18 -1.82 31.82
N ILE A 239 -33.14 -1.04 31.29
CA ILE A 239 -32.93 0.39 31.02
C ILE A 239 -32.72 1.16 32.34
N SER A 240 -33.45 0.80 33.41
CA SER A 240 -33.29 1.42 34.73
C SER A 240 -31.92 1.10 35.34
N ALA A 241 -31.44 -0.12 35.20
CA ALA A 241 -30.10 -0.51 35.68
C ALA A 241 -28.97 0.20 34.91
N ILE A 242 -29.08 0.31 33.58
CA ILE A 242 -28.06 0.95 32.73
C ILE A 242 -27.99 2.46 33.01
N LYS A 243 -29.14 3.16 33.19
CA LYS A 243 -29.17 4.59 33.51
C LYS A 243 -28.53 4.95 34.84
N ASN A 244 -28.39 3.99 35.73
CA ASN A 244 -27.78 4.19 37.05
C ASN A 244 -26.26 3.90 37.07
N ILE A 245 -25.64 3.55 35.94
CA ILE A 245 -24.20 3.37 35.85
C ILE A 245 -23.54 4.75 35.64
N PRO A 246 -22.67 5.21 36.56
CA PRO A 246 -21.95 6.48 36.36
C PRO A 246 -20.94 6.35 35.20
N ALA A 247 -21.27 6.78 34.04
CA ALA A 247 -20.47 6.81 32.83
C ALA A 247 -21.19 6.26 31.57
N VAL A 248 -22.49 6.03 31.64
CA VAL A 248 -23.35 5.71 30.48
C VAL A 248 -24.29 6.89 30.23
#